data_7986906985b68cfd697b344027d60f67
#
_entry.id   7986906985b68cfd697b344027d60f67
#
_cell.length_a   1.000
_cell.length_b   1.000
_cell.length_c   1.000
_cell.angle_alpha   90.00
_cell.angle_beta   90.00
_cell.angle_gamma   90.00
#
_symmetry.space_group_name_H-M   'P 1'
#
loop_
_entity.id
_entity.type
_entity.pdbx_description
1 polymer ?
#
loop_
_entity_poly.entity_id
_entity_poly.type
_entity_poly.pdbx_seq_one_letter_code
_entity_poly.pdbx_strand_id
1 'polypeptide(L)'
;FFSTQKDSKVSSKKDSSAPIVIPVHNWSSQVVMAHVIGGIFESMGNNVKYVPADSQAVYEAIRIGDVTISHEVWQSAFGKSFDTARDKGGLLDWGDHEARTLEDMGFPNWVMDKDLCPGLPSWEALKSADCAKNFATPDSGGKGVWLEGPQSWHGDLMPQRLEALGLGENWVVKFA
;
A
#
# COMPACT_ATOMS: atom_id res chain seq x y z
N PHE A 1 20.02 -26.48 33.67
CA PHE A 1 21.30 -26.24 32.98
C PHE A 1 21.09 -25.10 32.03
N PHE A 2 21.45 -23.88 32.45
CA PHE A 2 21.50 -22.72 31.55
C PHE A 2 22.87 -22.70 30.91
N SER A 3 22.94 -22.92 29.60
CA SER A 3 24.16 -22.69 28.80
C SER A 3 24.30 -21.19 28.59
N THR A 4 25.35 -20.60 29.13
CA THR A 4 25.78 -19.24 28.82
C THR A 4 26.30 -19.21 27.39
N GLN A 5 25.49 -18.68 26.50
CA GLN A 5 25.89 -18.35 25.12
C GLN A 5 26.92 -17.22 25.22
N LYS A 6 28.17 -17.50 24.84
CA LYS A 6 29.23 -16.50 24.70
C LYS A 6 28.77 -15.43 23.71
N ASP A 7 28.78 -14.19 24.18
CA ASP A 7 28.63 -13.01 23.30
C ASP A 7 29.71 -13.07 22.21
N SER A 8 29.33 -13.51 21.03
CA SER A 8 30.12 -13.30 19.85
C SER A 8 30.03 -11.80 19.55
N LYS A 9 31.08 -11.04 19.80
CA LYS A 9 31.26 -9.69 19.29
C LYS A 9 31.12 -9.75 17.78
N VAL A 10 29.93 -9.42 17.27
CA VAL A 10 29.75 -9.14 15.87
C VAL A 10 30.62 -7.93 15.55
N SER A 11 31.68 -8.16 14.80
CA SER A 11 32.54 -7.09 14.32
C SER A 11 31.72 -6.22 13.38
N SER A 12 31.30 -5.06 13.85
CA SER A 12 30.62 -4.05 13.03
C SER A 12 31.64 -3.37 12.11
N LYS A 13 32.17 -4.09 11.14
CA LYS A 13 32.79 -3.46 9.99
C LYS A 13 31.68 -2.85 9.16
N LYS A 14 31.62 -1.53 9.15
CA LYS A 14 30.77 -0.80 8.22
C LYS A 14 31.24 -1.11 6.80
N ASP A 15 30.41 -1.77 6.02
CA ASP A 15 30.74 -2.07 4.62
C ASP A 15 30.68 -0.80 3.76
N SER A 16 29.91 0.21 4.18
CA SER A 16 29.76 1.50 3.52
C SER A 16 29.48 2.60 4.54
N SER A 17 29.96 3.81 4.27
CA SER A 17 29.58 5.04 4.99
C SER A 17 28.35 5.72 4.38
N ALA A 18 27.88 5.26 3.25
CA ALA A 18 26.66 5.77 2.63
C ALA A 18 25.44 5.49 3.52
N PRO A 19 24.46 6.40 3.61
CA PRO A 19 23.26 6.15 4.39
C PRO A 19 22.39 5.06 3.77
N ILE A 20 21.74 4.27 4.61
CA ILE A 20 20.60 3.44 4.22
C ILE A 20 19.42 4.37 4.04
N VAL A 21 18.95 4.52 2.83
CA VAL A 21 17.82 5.41 2.48
C VAL A 21 16.54 4.61 2.54
N ILE A 22 15.66 4.98 3.47
CA ILE A 22 14.38 4.33 3.75
C ILE A 22 13.25 5.23 3.28
N PRO A 23 12.32 4.73 2.43
CA PRO A 23 11.17 5.51 2.00
C PRO A 23 10.15 5.63 3.12
N VAL A 24 9.48 6.78 3.19
CA VAL A 24 8.33 7.03 4.06
C VAL A 24 7.15 7.37 3.18
N HIS A 25 6.14 6.53 3.19
CA HIS A 25 4.88 6.70 2.48
C HIS A 25 3.83 7.39 3.37
N ASN A 26 2.58 7.42 2.92
CA ASN A 26 1.51 8.17 3.57
C ASN A 26 0.48 7.27 4.30
N TRP A 27 0.87 6.08 4.76
CA TRP A 27 0.04 5.25 5.63
C TRP A 27 0.80 4.73 6.84
N SER A 28 0.09 4.51 7.93
CA SER A 28 0.67 4.39 9.27
C SER A 28 1.53 3.15 9.48
N SER A 29 1.17 1.98 8.94
CA SER A 29 1.98 0.75 9.09
C SER A 29 3.37 0.93 8.50
N GLN A 30 3.43 1.47 7.31
CA GLN A 30 4.67 1.73 6.61
C GLN A 30 5.55 2.76 7.34
N VAL A 31 4.96 3.86 7.82
CA VAL A 31 5.69 4.89 8.58
C VAL A 31 6.30 4.29 9.85
N VAL A 32 5.51 3.54 10.62
CA VAL A 32 6.01 2.90 11.86
C VAL A 32 7.14 1.93 11.55
N MET A 33 6.96 1.04 10.56
CA MET A 33 7.98 0.05 10.23
C MET A 33 9.23 0.66 9.61
N ALA A 34 9.12 1.75 8.85
CA ALA A 34 10.28 2.48 8.36
C ALA A 34 11.18 2.92 9.53
N HIS A 35 10.58 3.49 10.58
CA HIS A 35 11.34 3.92 11.75
C HIS A 35 11.84 2.76 12.62
N VAL A 36 11.09 1.66 12.73
CA VAL A 36 11.56 0.45 13.43
C VAL A 36 12.80 -0.13 12.73
N ILE A 37 12.73 -0.32 11.42
CA ILE A 37 13.84 -0.89 10.63
C ILE A 37 15.02 0.06 10.63
N GLY A 38 14.79 1.36 10.48
CA GLY A 38 15.83 2.37 10.54
C GLY A 38 16.53 2.38 11.90
N GLY A 39 15.79 2.33 13.01
CA GLY A 39 16.35 2.23 14.35
C GLY A 39 17.20 0.97 14.56
N ILE A 40 16.82 -0.16 13.94
CA ILE A 40 17.65 -1.38 13.95
C ILE A 40 18.96 -1.12 13.21
N PHE A 41 18.94 -0.55 12.02
CA PHE A 41 20.16 -0.23 11.29
C PHE A 41 21.05 0.77 12.01
N GLU A 42 20.47 1.78 12.65
CA GLU A 42 21.20 2.75 13.48
C GLU A 42 21.87 2.05 14.67
N SER A 43 21.17 1.13 15.35
CA SER A 43 21.73 0.35 16.45
C SER A 43 22.90 -0.55 16.02
N MET A 44 22.92 -0.94 14.75
CA MET A 44 24.03 -1.68 14.13
C MET A 44 25.19 -0.75 13.70
N GLY A 45 25.06 0.55 13.90
CA GLY A 45 26.07 1.54 13.56
C GLY A 45 26.01 2.07 12.14
N ASN A 46 24.91 1.83 11.39
CA ASN A 46 24.72 2.39 10.06
C ASN A 46 24.17 3.82 10.14
N ASN A 47 24.44 4.61 9.11
CA ASN A 47 23.75 5.87 8.90
C ASN A 47 22.40 5.58 8.25
N VAL A 48 21.33 6.22 8.69
CA VAL A 48 19.99 6.09 8.12
C VAL A 48 19.48 7.44 7.66
N LYS A 49 18.77 7.45 6.55
CA LYS A 49 18.11 8.63 6.01
C LYS A 49 16.69 8.26 5.59
N TYR A 50 15.70 8.99 6.09
CA TYR A 50 14.31 8.84 5.69
C TYR A 50 13.98 9.83 4.58
N VAL A 51 13.26 9.39 3.55
CA VAL A 51 12.85 10.22 2.43
C VAL A 51 11.38 10.01 2.12
N PRO A 52 10.59 11.08 1.92
CA PRO A 52 9.25 10.91 1.37
C PRO A 52 9.34 10.25 0.00
N ALA A 53 8.48 9.29 -0.26
CA ALA A 53 8.45 8.59 -1.53
C ALA A 53 7.02 8.25 -1.95
N ASP A 54 6.74 8.39 -3.24
CA ASP A 54 5.52 7.87 -3.85
C ASP A 54 5.54 6.34 -3.85
N SER A 55 4.41 5.73 -3.53
CA SER A 55 4.29 4.29 -3.36
C SER A 55 4.46 3.49 -4.65
N GLN A 56 4.30 4.08 -5.82
CA GLN A 56 4.52 3.41 -7.10
C GLN A 56 5.92 3.67 -7.66
N ALA A 57 6.43 4.91 -7.49
CA ALA A 57 7.73 5.31 -8.00
C ALA A 57 8.90 4.74 -7.20
N VAL A 58 8.67 4.29 -5.96
CA VAL A 58 9.71 3.79 -5.05
C VAL A 58 10.52 2.64 -5.61
N TYR A 59 9.91 1.74 -6.39
CA TYR A 59 10.60 0.58 -6.95
C TYR A 59 11.64 0.97 -8.00
N GLU A 60 11.34 1.97 -8.81
CA GLU A 60 12.33 2.53 -9.74
C GLU A 60 13.44 3.27 -8.98
N ALA A 61 13.11 4.01 -7.91
CA ALA A 61 14.10 4.67 -7.07
C ALA A 61 15.05 3.66 -6.38
N ILE A 62 14.55 2.49 -5.96
CA ILE A 62 15.41 1.40 -5.46
C ILE A 62 16.30 0.89 -6.59
N ARG A 63 15.73 0.63 -7.76
CA ARG A 63 16.46 0.08 -8.91
C ARG A 63 17.64 0.94 -9.32
N ILE A 64 17.51 2.27 -9.25
CA ILE A 64 18.57 3.20 -9.62
C ILE A 64 19.47 3.63 -8.44
N GLY A 65 19.16 3.18 -7.23
CA GLY A 65 19.98 3.41 -6.03
C GLY A 65 19.67 4.68 -5.24
N ASP A 66 18.60 5.40 -5.55
CA ASP A 66 18.16 6.59 -4.79
C ASP A 66 17.52 6.21 -3.45
N VAL A 67 16.93 5.02 -3.37
CA VAL A 67 16.38 4.38 -2.18
C VAL A 67 17.06 3.04 -1.99
N THR A 68 17.34 2.65 -0.74
CA THR A 68 18.08 1.42 -0.45
C THR A 68 17.16 0.22 -0.27
N ILE A 69 16.02 0.41 0.40
CA ILE A 69 15.13 -0.68 0.80
C ILE A 69 13.67 -0.19 0.80
N SER A 70 12.75 -1.06 0.43
CA SER A 70 11.32 -0.93 0.75
C SER A 70 10.89 -2.18 1.50
N HIS A 71 10.23 -2.00 2.62
CA HIS A 71 9.86 -3.07 3.55
C HIS A 71 8.38 -3.46 3.48
N GLU A 72 7.59 -2.75 2.69
CA GLU A 72 6.16 -3.00 2.57
C GLU A 72 5.72 -2.84 1.11
N VAL A 73 5.42 -3.95 0.46
CA VAL A 73 4.98 -4.02 -0.93
C VAL A 73 3.61 -4.69 -0.98
N TRP A 74 2.59 -3.93 -1.35
CA TRP A 74 1.23 -4.42 -1.55
C TRP A 74 1.07 -4.88 -2.99
N GLN A 75 1.19 -6.18 -3.23
CA GLN A 75 1.22 -6.75 -4.58
C GLN A 75 -0.06 -6.50 -5.37
N SER A 76 -1.23 -6.47 -4.71
CA SER A 76 -2.51 -6.17 -5.34
C SER A 76 -2.58 -4.75 -5.92
N ALA A 77 -1.90 -3.80 -5.31
CA ALA A 77 -1.86 -2.39 -5.74
C ALA A 77 -0.63 -2.06 -6.59
N PHE A 78 0.55 -2.51 -6.16
CA PHE A 78 1.83 -2.07 -6.71
C PHE A 78 2.60 -3.15 -7.47
N GLY A 79 2.07 -4.39 -7.55
CA GLY A 79 2.77 -5.53 -8.13
C GLY A 79 3.30 -5.28 -9.54
N LYS A 80 2.54 -4.60 -10.38
CA LYS A 80 2.99 -4.26 -11.74
C LYS A 80 4.22 -3.34 -11.74
N SER A 81 4.26 -2.33 -10.88
CA SER A 81 5.39 -1.39 -10.77
C SER A 81 6.62 -2.09 -10.18
N PHE A 82 6.40 -2.93 -9.16
CA PHE A 82 7.42 -3.77 -8.55
C PHE A 82 8.03 -4.76 -9.56
N ASP A 83 7.20 -5.55 -10.25
CA ASP A 83 7.64 -6.53 -11.24
C ASP A 83 8.42 -5.85 -12.39
N THR A 84 7.91 -4.71 -12.86
CA THR A 84 8.58 -3.96 -13.92
C THR A 84 9.98 -3.51 -13.50
N ALA A 85 10.17 -3.03 -12.27
CA ALA A 85 11.46 -2.61 -11.77
C ALA A 85 12.40 -3.80 -11.55
N ARG A 86 11.89 -4.90 -10.97
CA ARG A 86 12.63 -6.15 -10.78
C ARG A 86 13.12 -6.73 -12.09
N ASP A 87 12.27 -6.81 -13.11
CA ASP A 87 12.61 -7.41 -14.41
C ASP A 87 13.64 -6.59 -15.21
N LYS A 88 13.72 -5.28 -14.95
CA LYS A 88 14.80 -4.44 -15.47
C LYS A 88 16.15 -4.69 -14.79
N GLY A 89 16.18 -5.37 -13.67
CA GLY A 89 17.37 -5.62 -12.86
C GLY A 89 17.77 -4.43 -11.97
N GLY A 90 18.61 -4.72 -10.96
CA GLY A 90 19.04 -3.72 -9.97
C GLY A 90 18.17 -3.61 -8.73
N LEU A 91 17.08 -4.39 -8.65
CA LEU A 91 16.24 -4.57 -7.48
C LEU A 91 16.27 -6.05 -7.09
N LEU A 92 16.46 -6.33 -5.81
CA LEU A 92 16.40 -7.68 -5.26
C LEU A 92 15.10 -7.85 -4.47
N ASP A 93 14.39 -8.92 -4.77
CA ASP A 93 13.24 -9.37 -4.00
C ASP A 93 13.75 -10.32 -2.89
N TRP A 94 13.52 -9.95 -1.63
CA TRP A 94 13.92 -10.76 -0.48
C TRP A 94 12.78 -11.64 0.05
N GLY A 95 11.68 -11.69 -0.67
CA GLY A 95 10.53 -12.52 -0.36
C GLY A 95 9.51 -11.85 0.55
N ASP A 96 8.51 -12.63 0.90
CA ASP A 96 7.38 -12.18 1.69
C ASP A 96 7.74 -12.07 3.18
N HIS A 97 7.19 -11.06 3.86
CA HIS A 97 7.14 -11.09 5.31
C HIS A 97 5.89 -11.87 5.79
N GLU A 98 5.91 -12.38 7.02
CA GLU A 98 4.86 -13.27 7.52
C GLU A 98 3.52 -12.56 7.84
N ALA A 99 3.46 -11.23 7.77
CA ALA A 99 2.23 -10.49 8.02
C ALA A 99 1.21 -10.78 6.91
N ARG A 100 0.07 -11.34 7.30
CA ARG A 100 -1.04 -11.53 6.39
C ARG A 100 -1.89 -10.28 6.35
N THR A 101 -2.18 -9.81 5.16
CA THR A 101 -2.97 -8.61 4.92
C THR A 101 -4.18 -8.91 4.06
N LEU A 102 -5.18 -8.06 4.16
CA LEU A 102 -6.37 -8.09 3.33
C LEU A 102 -6.63 -6.68 2.79
N GLU A 103 -6.76 -6.57 1.48
CA GLU A 103 -7.34 -5.39 0.84
C GLU A 103 -8.74 -5.73 0.40
N ASP A 104 -9.71 -5.02 0.89
CA ASP A 104 -11.09 -5.25 0.58
C ASP A 104 -11.89 -3.95 0.57
N MET A 105 -13.10 -4.03 0.05
CA MET A 105 -14.04 -2.96 0.02
C MET A 105 -14.93 -3.02 1.26
N GLY A 106 -15.15 -1.88 1.89
CA GLY A 106 -16.02 -1.76 3.05
C GLY A 106 -17.14 -0.75 2.83
N PHE A 107 -18.20 -0.91 3.59
CA PHE A 107 -19.27 0.06 3.72
C PHE A 107 -19.74 0.12 5.19
N PRO A 108 -20.31 1.25 5.64
CA PRO A 108 -20.81 1.34 7.01
C PRO A 108 -21.97 0.37 7.29
N ASN A 109 -22.00 -0.26 8.45
CA ASN A 109 -23.04 -1.22 8.83
C ASN A 109 -24.47 -0.65 8.71
N TRP A 110 -24.64 0.65 8.99
CA TRP A 110 -25.95 1.32 8.87
C TRP A 110 -26.53 1.30 7.45
N VAL A 111 -25.73 1.03 6.42
CA VAL A 111 -26.22 0.84 5.05
C VAL A 111 -27.09 -0.40 4.96
N MET A 112 -26.68 -1.49 5.61
CA MET A 112 -27.48 -2.71 5.71
C MET A 112 -28.66 -2.54 6.69
N ASP A 113 -28.42 -1.93 7.84
CA ASP A 113 -29.44 -1.73 8.89
C ASP A 113 -30.65 -0.93 8.35
N LYS A 114 -30.41 -0.02 7.40
CA LYS A 114 -31.43 0.81 6.76
C LYS A 114 -31.91 0.29 5.42
N ASP A 115 -31.41 -0.88 5.01
CA ASP A 115 -31.72 -1.48 3.70
C ASP A 115 -31.53 -0.54 2.49
N LEU A 116 -30.47 0.28 2.54
CA LEU A 116 -30.19 1.27 1.50
C LEU A 116 -29.63 0.67 0.21
N CYS A 117 -29.09 -0.55 0.30
CA CYS A 117 -28.54 -1.27 -0.82
C CYS A 117 -28.86 -2.76 -0.67
N PRO A 118 -30.08 -3.20 -1.01
CA PRO A 118 -30.51 -4.59 -0.88
C PRO A 118 -29.58 -5.52 -1.64
N GLY A 119 -29.18 -6.60 -1.00
CA GLY A 119 -28.26 -7.60 -1.55
C GLY A 119 -26.81 -7.50 -1.09
N LEU A 120 -26.41 -6.41 -0.39
CA LEU A 120 -25.13 -6.41 0.30
C LEU A 120 -25.08 -7.52 1.35
N PRO A 121 -23.91 -8.15 1.57
CA PRO A 121 -22.57 -7.78 1.12
C PRO A 121 -22.15 -8.30 -0.26
N SER A 122 -23.09 -8.83 -1.07
CA SER A 122 -22.72 -9.20 -2.43
C SER A 122 -22.44 -7.96 -3.28
N TRP A 123 -21.27 -7.96 -3.95
CA TRP A 123 -20.87 -6.81 -4.77
C TRP A 123 -21.83 -6.55 -5.95
N GLU A 124 -22.56 -7.56 -6.40
CA GLU A 124 -23.57 -7.41 -7.45
C GLU A 124 -24.69 -6.45 -7.08
N ALA A 125 -24.95 -6.25 -5.79
CA ALA A 125 -25.92 -5.26 -5.32
C ALA A 125 -25.56 -3.84 -5.77
N LEU A 126 -24.26 -3.55 -5.95
CA LEU A 126 -23.77 -2.25 -6.42
C LEU A 126 -24.16 -1.92 -7.87
N LYS A 127 -24.63 -2.91 -8.65
CA LYS A 127 -25.16 -2.67 -10.01
C LYS A 127 -26.49 -1.93 -10.00
N SER A 128 -27.18 -1.92 -8.86
CA SER A 128 -28.45 -1.20 -8.72
C SER A 128 -28.23 0.31 -8.72
N ALA A 129 -28.90 1.02 -9.61
CA ALA A 129 -28.91 2.48 -9.63
C ALA A 129 -29.51 3.06 -8.33
N ASP A 130 -30.49 2.37 -7.73
CA ASP A 130 -31.09 2.81 -6.47
C ASP A 130 -30.15 2.65 -5.29
N CYS A 131 -29.34 1.58 -5.28
CA CYS A 131 -28.24 1.48 -4.35
C CYS A 131 -27.25 2.65 -4.51
N ALA A 132 -26.76 2.89 -5.72
CA ALA A 132 -25.77 3.93 -5.99
C ALA A 132 -26.26 5.34 -5.59
N LYS A 133 -27.52 5.67 -5.81
CA LYS A 133 -28.09 6.96 -5.40
C LYS A 133 -27.95 7.27 -3.91
N ASN A 134 -27.97 6.25 -3.06
CA ASN A 134 -27.79 6.44 -1.61
C ASN A 134 -26.36 6.88 -1.23
N PHE A 135 -25.41 6.75 -2.14
CA PHE A 135 -24.02 7.16 -1.99
C PHE A 135 -23.69 8.39 -2.84
N ALA A 136 -24.67 9.01 -3.47
CA ALA A 136 -24.43 10.19 -4.28
C ALA A 136 -24.11 11.43 -3.42
N THR A 137 -23.26 12.28 -3.94
CA THR A 137 -22.94 13.60 -3.39
C THR A 137 -23.38 14.70 -4.38
N PRO A 138 -23.52 15.98 -3.93
CA PRO A 138 -23.96 17.05 -4.81
C PRO A 138 -23.11 17.22 -6.08
N ASP A 139 -21.83 16.85 -6.01
CA ASP A 139 -20.86 16.99 -7.09
C ASP A 139 -20.55 15.67 -7.83
N SER A 140 -21.34 14.61 -7.57
CA SER A 140 -21.15 13.30 -8.22
C SER A 140 -21.97 13.13 -9.50
N GLY A 141 -22.75 14.15 -9.91
CA GLY A 141 -23.63 14.06 -11.09
C GLY A 141 -24.73 13.01 -10.97
N GLY A 142 -25.19 12.73 -9.75
CA GLY A 142 -26.23 11.73 -9.45
C GLY A 142 -25.70 10.29 -9.35
N LYS A 143 -24.42 10.06 -9.58
CA LYS A 143 -23.77 8.75 -9.38
C LYS A 143 -23.40 8.53 -7.92
N GLY A 144 -23.38 7.29 -7.48
CA GLY A 144 -22.79 6.92 -6.20
C GLY A 144 -21.29 7.21 -6.17
N VAL A 145 -20.79 7.71 -5.05
CA VAL A 145 -19.37 7.94 -4.86
C VAL A 145 -18.72 6.68 -4.31
N TRP A 146 -17.74 6.18 -5.03
CA TRP A 146 -16.76 5.23 -4.55
C TRP A 146 -15.59 6.01 -3.98
N LEU A 147 -15.47 6.05 -2.66
CA LEU A 147 -14.37 6.74 -2.01
C LEU A 147 -13.14 5.83 -2.01
N GLU A 148 -12.10 6.27 -2.67
CA GLU A 148 -10.81 5.60 -2.75
C GLU A 148 -9.79 6.32 -1.87
N GLY A 149 -8.70 5.63 -1.52
CA GLY A 149 -7.54 6.24 -0.90
C GLY A 149 -6.86 7.27 -1.82
N PRO A 150 -5.74 7.85 -1.38
CA PRO A 150 -4.97 8.78 -2.23
C PRO A 150 -4.69 8.20 -3.60
N GLN A 151 -4.77 9.03 -4.65
CA GLN A 151 -4.57 8.59 -6.04
C GLN A 151 -3.20 7.91 -6.25
N SER A 152 -2.18 8.28 -5.47
CA SER A 152 -0.86 7.64 -5.51
C SER A 152 -0.86 6.16 -5.11
N TRP A 153 -1.91 5.67 -4.42
CA TRP A 153 -1.99 4.27 -4.03
C TRP A 153 -2.36 3.37 -5.20
N HIS A 154 -3.40 3.70 -5.94
CA HIS A 154 -3.95 2.82 -6.98
C HIS A 154 -3.98 3.43 -8.38
N GLY A 155 -3.71 4.73 -8.53
CA GLY A 155 -3.79 5.41 -9.83
C GLY A 155 -5.17 5.25 -10.46
N ASP A 156 -5.18 4.80 -11.72
CA ASP A 156 -6.41 4.56 -12.48
C ASP A 156 -6.99 3.14 -12.31
N LEU A 157 -6.46 2.35 -11.37
CA LEU A 157 -6.86 0.96 -11.21
C LEU A 157 -8.33 0.82 -10.80
N MET A 158 -8.80 1.67 -9.86
CA MET A 158 -10.18 1.59 -9.39
C MET A 158 -11.20 2.02 -10.46
N PRO A 159 -11.02 3.12 -11.19
CA PRO A 159 -11.88 3.41 -12.35
C PRO A 159 -11.96 2.27 -13.35
N GLN A 160 -10.83 1.62 -13.69
CA GLN A 160 -10.80 0.46 -14.59
C GLN A 160 -11.56 -0.74 -14.01
N ARG A 161 -11.44 -0.98 -12.69
CA ARG A 161 -12.20 -2.05 -12.01
C ARG A 161 -13.71 -1.80 -12.07
N LEU A 162 -14.15 -0.56 -11.81
CA LEU A 162 -15.58 -0.22 -11.90
C LEU A 162 -16.13 -0.46 -13.30
N GLU A 163 -15.38 -0.08 -14.33
CA GLU A 163 -15.76 -0.34 -15.73
C GLU A 163 -15.83 -1.85 -16.02
N ALA A 164 -14.82 -2.60 -15.62
CA ALA A 164 -14.76 -4.04 -15.84
C ALA A 164 -15.89 -4.81 -15.13
N LEU A 165 -16.36 -4.31 -13.99
CA LEU A 165 -17.48 -4.88 -13.24
C LEU A 165 -18.85 -4.39 -13.73
N GLY A 166 -18.89 -3.47 -14.70
CA GLY A 166 -20.12 -2.87 -15.20
C GLY A 166 -20.75 -1.89 -14.20
N LEU A 167 -19.95 -1.27 -13.36
CA LEU A 167 -20.40 -0.31 -12.34
C LEU A 167 -20.23 1.15 -12.77
N GLY A 168 -19.45 1.43 -13.82
CA GLY A 168 -19.09 2.79 -14.24
C GLY A 168 -20.27 3.68 -14.65
N GLU A 169 -21.41 3.09 -15.02
CA GLU A 169 -22.63 3.86 -15.29
C GLU A 169 -23.20 4.52 -14.03
N ASN A 170 -23.16 3.80 -12.91
CA ASN A 170 -23.81 4.21 -11.66
C ASN A 170 -22.85 4.78 -10.62
N TRP A 171 -21.54 4.58 -10.77
CA TRP A 171 -20.54 4.96 -9.78
C TRP A 171 -19.45 5.84 -10.37
N VAL A 172 -18.90 6.71 -9.55
CA VAL A 172 -17.73 7.53 -9.85
C VAL A 172 -16.72 7.44 -8.72
N VAL A 173 -15.44 7.26 -9.05
CA VAL A 173 -14.37 7.24 -8.07
C VAL A 173 -14.03 8.66 -7.64
N LYS A 174 -13.88 8.86 -6.33
CA LYS A 174 -13.28 10.05 -5.74
C LYS A 174 -12.15 9.65 -4.84
N PHE A 175 -11.04 10.33 -4.97
CA PHE A 175 -9.84 10.10 -4.17
C PHE A 175 -9.84 11.01 -2.94
N ALA A 176 -9.32 10.48 -1.79
CA ALA A 176 -9.17 11.20 -0.55
C ALA A 176 -7.92 12.12 -0.55
#